data_46afa2d07cde337b99952bbe0a93902b
#
_entry.id   46afa2d07cde337b99952bbe0a93902b
#
_cell.length_a   1.000
_cell.length_b   1.000
_cell.length_c   1.000
_cell.angle_alpha   90.00
_cell.angle_beta   90.00
_cell.angle_gamma   90.00
#
_symmetry.space_group_name_H-M   'P 1'
#
loop_
_entity.id
_entity.type
_entity.pdbx_description
1 polymer ?
#
loop_
_entity_poly.entity_id
_entity_poly.type
_entity_poly.pdbx_seq_one_letter_code
_entity_poly.pdbx_strand_id
1 'polypeptide(L)'
;MRYAKGSLVISPERDIPLLRQVRNSKFVSHHQLFELMKLGGFDHSRNSFNWRVKRLLDSGHVGICQSVYGAGSAVYRITKDGITLLEHHGQFTAVLHSNTEHLPHLSQVFHSLELNAVQLALWRANLLAGWQSEIEIASFNTISRAPYQKDYDAIVDIWIGDRKVRFALEYERILKSLKQYERIRAALEAERQIECVLYLTSGMEVLVHLVHEFQSVRKRLAFADAAAFERHLLDTVVTGRDGITARLWDVLQ
;
A
#
# COMPACT_ATOMS: atom_id res chain seq x y z
N MET A 1 11.16 33.34 -16.40
CA MET A 1 12.51 32.70 -16.50
C MET A 1 12.47 31.64 -17.59
N ARG A 2 13.35 31.70 -18.58
CA ARG A 2 13.51 30.61 -19.57
C ARG A 2 14.56 29.66 -19.02
N TYR A 3 14.15 28.45 -18.65
CA TYR A 3 15.07 27.40 -18.20
C TYR A 3 15.96 26.94 -19.37
N ALA A 4 17.21 26.66 -19.09
CA ALA A 4 18.12 26.11 -20.09
C ALA A 4 17.56 24.75 -20.56
N LYS A 5 17.60 24.52 -21.89
CA LYS A 5 17.14 23.28 -22.51
C LYS A 5 17.98 22.12 -21.95
N GLY A 6 17.37 21.24 -21.15
CA GLY A 6 18.04 20.10 -20.50
C GLY A 6 18.18 20.20 -18.98
N SER A 7 17.87 21.33 -18.33
CA SER A 7 17.86 21.39 -16.85
C SER A 7 16.53 20.86 -16.31
N LEU A 8 16.60 19.80 -15.50
CA LEU A 8 15.48 19.32 -14.72
C LEU A 8 15.28 20.23 -13.50
N VAL A 9 14.18 20.99 -13.49
CA VAL A 9 13.79 21.76 -12.32
C VAL A 9 12.73 20.95 -11.56
N ILE A 10 13.08 20.51 -10.35
CA ILE A 10 12.19 19.78 -9.44
C ILE A 10 11.30 20.77 -8.71
N SER A 11 9.99 20.49 -8.71
CA SER A 11 9.01 21.21 -7.88
C SER A 11 8.83 20.42 -6.57
N PRO A 12 9.31 20.93 -5.42
CA PRO A 12 9.15 20.22 -4.15
C PRO A 12 7.69 19.92 -3.81
N GLU A 13 6.77 20.84 -4.12
CA GLU A 13 5.36 20.73 -3.76
C GLU A 13 4.60 19.70 -4.61
N ARG A 14 5.15 19.32 -5.78
CA ARG A 14 4.43 18.47 -6.75
C ARG A 14 5.22 17.23 -7.17
N ASP A 15 6.54 17.35 -7.42
CA ASP A 15 7.36 16.21 -7.85
C ASP A 15 7.71 15.31 -6.67
N ILE A 16 8.01 15.88 -5.50
CA ILE A 16 8.35 15.10 -4.31
C ILE A 16 7.17 14.25 -3.81
N PRO A 17 5.93 14.77 -3.68
CA PRO A 17 4.76 13.94 -3.37
C PRO A 17 4.55 12.80 -4.37
N LEU A 18 4.72 13.05 -5.67
CA LEU A 18 4.59 12.02 -6.71
C LEU A 18 5.65 10.93 -6.54
N LEU A 19 6.91 11.29 -6.42
CA LEU A 19 8.00 10.34 -6.21
C LEU A 19 7.83 9.53 -4.92
N ARG A 20 7.39 10.20 -3.84
CA ARG A 20 7.08 9.53 -2.56
C ARG A 20 5.96 8.52 -2.74
N GLN A 21 4.89 8.86 -3.46
CA GLN A 21 3.80 7.93 -3.75
C GLN A 21 4.29 6.73 -4.57
N VAL A 22 5.10 6.96 -5.62
CA VAL A 22 5.67 5.86 -6.43
C VAL A 22 6.55 4.94 -5.56
N ARG A 23 7.39 5.52 -4.67
CA ARG A 23 8.19 4.74 -3.71
C ARG A 23 7.33 3.90 -2.79
N ASN A 24 6.34 4.52 -2.15
CA ASN A 24 5.51 3.91 -1.12
C ASN A 24 4.59 2.81 -1.69
N SER A 25 4.14 2.98 -2.92
CA SER A 25 3.35 1.97 -3.65
C SER A 25 4.18 0.79 -4.15
N LYS A 26 5.52 0.86 -4.19
CA LYS A 26 6.43 -0.06 -4.89
C LYS A 26 6.17 -0.12 -6.39
N PHE A 27 4.96 -0.51 -6.79
CA PHE A 27 4.45 -0.51 -8.16
C PHE A 27 3.08 0.17 -8.20
N VAL A 28 2.90 1.09 -9.16
CA VAL A 28 1.66 1.84 -9.32
C VAL A 28 1.34 2.04 -10.80
N SER A 29 0.09 1.80 -11.20
CA SER A 29 -0.32 2.08 -12.58
C SER A 29 -0.45 3.58 -12.83
N HIS A 30 -0.33 3.99 -14.10
CA HIS A 30 -0.50 5.39 -14.49
C HIS A 30 -1.84 5.98 -14.03
N HIS A 31 -2.91 5.17 -14.14
CA HIS A 31 -4.25 5.58 -13.70
C HIS A 31 -4.31 5.76 -12.18
N GLN A 32 -3.84 4.77 -11.42
CA GLN A 32 -3.83 4.83 -9.95
C GLN A 32 -3.00 6.01 -9.45
N LEU A 33 -1.81 6.23 -10.02
CA LEU A 33 -0.95 7.34 -9.63
C LEU A 33 -1.61 8.69 -9.88
N PHE A 34 -2.29 8.86 -11.02
CA PHE A 34 -3.05 10.09 -11.30
C PHE A 34 -4.16 10.32 -10.27
N GLU A 35 -4.95 9.28 -9.97
CA GLU A 35 -6.04 9.38 -8.99
C GLU A 35 -5.52 9.70 -7.58
N LEU A 36 -4.42 9.06 -7.15
CA LEU A 36 -3.78 9.34 -5.86
C LEU A 36 -3.28 10.78 -5.78
N MET A 37 -2.64 11.28 -6.85
CA MET A 37 -2.18 12.67 -6.92
C MET A 37 -3.33 13.67 -6.94
N LYS A 38 -4.44 13.34 -7.61
CA LYS A 38 -5.64 14.17 -7.67
C LYS A 38 -6.33 14.24 -6.30
N LEU A 39 -6.56 13.12 -5.65
CA LEU A 39 -7.15 13.07 -4.31
C LEU A 39 -6.29 13.78 -3.27
N GLY A 40 -4.97 13.68 -3.38
CA GLY A 40 -4.02 14.41 -2.53
C GLY A 40 -3.89 15.91 -2.83
N GLY A 41 -4.60 16.44 -3.85
CA GLY A 41 -4.55 17.85 -4.23
C GLY A 41 -3.26 18.28 -4.94
N PHE A 42 -2.41 17.33 -5.37
CA PHE A 42 -1.13 17.63 -6.03
C PHE A 42 -1.23 17.82 -7.53
N ASP A 43 -2.22 17.21 -8.18
CA ASP A 43 -2.50 17.37 -9.61
C ASP A 43 -4.01 17.42 -9.88
N HIS A 44 -4.44 18.44 -10.63
CA HIS A 44 -5.85 18.63 -11.00
C HIS A 44 -6.10 18.34 -12.50
N SER A 45 -5.05 18.35 -13.31
CA SER A 45 -5.12 18.19 -14.77
C SER A 45 -4.34 16.96 -15.24
N ARG A 46 -5.03 16.10 -16.00
CA ARG A 46 -4.42 14.93 -16.63
C ARG A 46 -3.22 15.31 -17.52
N ASN A 47 -3.32 16.41 -18.26
CA ASN A 47 -2.23 16.86 -19.13
C ASN A 47 -1.00 17.30 -18.32
N SER A 48 -1.19 18.06 -17.24
CA SER A 48 -0.10 18.46 -16.34
C SER A 48 0.57 17.25 -15.70
N PHE A 49 -0.23 16.30 -15.22
CA PHE A 49 0.26 15.04 -14.65
C PHE A 49 1.07 14.22 -15.68
N ASN A 50 0.53 14.02 -16.90
CA ASN A 50 1.22 13.27 -17.95
C ASN A 50 2.57 13.90 -18.31
N TRP A 51 2.62 15.22 -18.44
CA TRP A 51 3.85 15.94 -18.72
C TRP A 51 4.88 15.75 -17.59
N ARG A 52 4.44 15.81 -16.34
CA ARG A 52 5.27 15.60 -15.16
C ARG A 52 5.85 14.18 -15.12
N VAL A 53 4.99 13.16 -15.26
CA VAL A 53 5.43 11.75 -15.28
C VAL A 53 6.43 11.54 -16.41
N LYS A 54 6.13 12.07 -17.63
CA LYS A 54 7.08 11.96 -18.75
C LYS A 54 8.44 12.57 -18.40
N ARG A 55 8.47 13.75 -17.81
CA ARG A 55 9.71 14.43 -17.41
C ARG A 55 10.50 13.63 -16.39
N LEU A 56 9.86 13.03 -15.38
CA LEU A 56 10.49 12.20 -14.38
C LEU A 56 11.00 10.86 -14.95
N LEU A 57 10.31 10.31 -15.95
CA LEU A 57 10.79 9.16 -16.73
C LEU A 57 12.01 9.53 -17.56
N ASP A 58 11.94 10.61 -18.35
CA ASP A 58 13.04 11.07 -19.23
C ASP A 58 14.32 11.41 -18.42
N SER A 59 14.16 11.83 -17.16
CA SER A 59 15.27 12.12 -16.24
C SER A 59 15.73 10.94 -15.38
N GLY A 60 15.12 9.76 -15.57
CA GLY A 60 15.53 8.54 -14.88
C GLY A 60 15.10 8.39 -13.42
N HIS A 61 14.28 9.31 -12.86
CA HIS A 61 13.82 9.23 -11.45
C HIS A 61 12.69 8.23 -11.23
N VAL A 62 11.92 7.95 -12.30
CA VAL A 62 10.87 6.93 -12.35
C VAL A 62 11.20 5.94 -13.45
N GLY A 63 10.97 4.66 -13.23
CA GLY A 63 11.12 3.61 -14.22
C GLY A 63 9.79 2.96 -14.58
N ILE A 64 9.68 2.42 -15.79
CA ILE A 64 8.54 1.60 -16.23
C ILE A 64 8.84 0.14 -15.90
N CYS A 65 7.86 -0.55 -15.33
CA CYS A 65 7.90 -1.99 -15.12
C CYS A 65 7.53 -2.72 -16.43
N GLN A 66 8.53 -3.23 -17.14
CA GLN A 66 8.34 -3.90 -18.43
C GLN A 66 7.61 -5.24 -18.33
N SER A 67 7.60 -5.88 -17.15
CA SER A 67 6.98 -7.20 -16.94
C SER A 67 5.46 -7.23 -17.12
N VAL A 68 4.81 -6.07 -17.27
CA VAL A 68 3.35 -5.92 -17.33
C VAL A 68 2.90 -5.36 -18.70
N TYR A 69 3.72 -5.52 -19.75
CA TYR A 69 3.32 -5.17 -21.11
C TYR A 69 2.08 -5.97 -21.51
N GLY A 70 0.98 -5.25 -21.77
CA GLY A 70 -0.32 -5.86 -22.11
C GLY A 70 -1.45 -5.57 -21.10
N ALA A 71 -1.16 -5.02 -19.93
CA ALA A 71 -2.17 -4.67 -18.92
C ALA A 71 -2.91 -3.33 -19.20
N GLY A 72 -2.82 -2.78 -20.40
CA GLY A 72 -3.55 -1.57 -20.84
C GLY A 72 -3.08 -0.25 -20.24
N SER A 73 -2.17 -0.25 -19.24
CA SER A 73 -1.64 0.95 -18.60
C SER A 73 -0.20 0.74 -18.16
N ALA A 74 0.65 1.77 -18.31
CA ALA A 74 2.02 1.74 -17.81
C ALA A 74 2.02 1.59 -16.27
N VAL A 75 2.93 0.75 -15.76
CA VAL A 75 3.19 0.56 -14.33
C VAL A 75 4.54 1.17 -14.01
N TYR A 76 4.59 1.98 -12.97
CA TYR A 76 5.77 2.73 -12.55
C TYR A 76 6.39 2.15 -11.28
N ARG A 77 7.70 2.34 -11.16
CA ARG A 77 8.49 2.09 -9.95
C ARG A 77 9.46 3.23 -9.72
N ILE A 78 9.88 3.42 -8.47
CA ILE A 78 10.97 4.36 -8.16
C ILE A 78 12.31 3.79 -8.64
N THR A 79 13.24 4.64 -9.04
CA THR A 79 14.63 4.28 -9.37
C THR A 79 15.58 4.66 -8.23
N LYS A 80 16.85 4.27 -8.33
CA LYS A 80 17.90 4.73 -7.40
C LYS A 80 18.01 6.25 -7.39
N ASP A 81 17.99 6.88 -8.57
CA ASP A 81 18.07 8.34 -8.70
C ASP A 81 16.86 9.02 -8.08
N GLY A 82 15.66 8.41 -8.24
CA GLY A 82 14.43 8.88 -7.59
C GLY A 82 14.50 8.79 -6.06
N ILE A 83 15.09 7.73 -5.52
CA ILE A 83 15.34 7.58 -4.08
C ILE A 83 16.31 8.64 -3.58
N THR A 84 17.46 8.80 -4.25
CA THR A 84 18.46 9.82 -3.91
C THR A 84 17.86 11.23 -3.93
N LEU A 85 17.00 11.52 -4.90
CA LEU A 85 16.31 12.80 -4.96
C LEU A 85 15.34 12.99 -3.77
N LEU A 86 14.61 11.96 -3.38
CA LEU A 86 13.75 12.00 -2.19
C LEU A 86 14.55 12.25 -0.92
N GLU A 87 15.70 11.61 -0.76
CA GLU A 87 16.60 11.78 0.39
C GLU A 87 17.13 13.21 0.47
N HIS A 88 17.54 13.81 -0.65
CA HIS A 88 17.96 15.22 -0.72
C HIS A 88 16.85 16.19 -0.29
N HIS A 89 15.58 15.76 -0.39
CA HIS A 89 14.42 16.52 0.09
C HIS A 89 13.91 16.06 1.47
N GLY A 90 14.73 15.35 2.25
CA GLY A 90 14.40 14.92 3.62
C GLY A 90 13.40 13.76 3.71
N GLN A 91 13.13 13.07 2.59
CA GLN A 91 12.19 11.93 2.53
C GLN A 91 12.93 10.60 2.70
N PHE A 92 13.58 10.41 3.85
CA PHE A 92 14.36 9.22 4.13
C PHE A 92 13.48 8.01 4.46
N THR A 93 13.99 6.82 4.10
CA THR A 93 13.52 5.53 4.59
C THR A 93 14.73 4.69 5.03
N ALA A 94 14.64 4.02 6.19
CA ALA A 94 15.73 3.18 6.69
C ALA A 94 15.88 1.87 5.88
N VAL A 95 14.82 1.46 5.18
CA VAL A 95 14.81 0.28 4.31
C VAL A 95 14.89 0.74 2.86
N LEU A 96 15.99 0.40 2.21
CA LEU A 96 16.14 0.57 0.77
C LEU A 96 15.54 -0.64 0.06
N HIS A 97 14.81 -0.41 -1.02
CA HIS A 97 14.41 -1.50 -1.89
C HIS A 97 15.66 -2.16 -2.50
N SER A 98 16.00 -3.34 -2.03
CA SER A 98 17.11 -4.14 -2.57
C SER A 98 16.90 -4.57 -4.03
N ASN A 99 15.71 -4.36 -4.58
CA ASN A 99 15.29 -4.93 -5.88
C ASN A 99 15.14 -3.90 -7.01
N THR A 100 15.85 -2.77 -7.00
CA THR A 100 15.81 -1.82 -8.14
C THR A 100 16.47 -2.38 -9.40
N GLU A 101 17.27 -3.44 -9.31
CA GLU A 101 18.05 -4.00 -10.42
C GLU A 101 17.46 -5.26 -11.05
N HIS A 102 16.64 -6.02 -10.32
CA HIS A 102 16.02 -7.24 -10.85
C HIS A 102 14.60 -6.98 -11.39
N LEU A 103 14.23 -7.75 -12.42
CA LEU A 103 12.85 -7.75 -12.90
C LEU A 103 11.94 -8.22 -11.75
N PRO A 104 10.92 -7.44 -11.37
CA PRO A 104 10.04 -7.82 -10.29
C PRO A 104 9.23 -9.06 -10.67
N HIS A 105 8.95 -9.90 -9.70
CA HIS A 105 8.01 -11.00 -9.91
C HIS A 105 6.60 -10.44 -10.14
N LEU A 106 5.88 -10.96 -11.14
CA LEU A 106 4.54 -10.47 -11.49
C LEU A 106 3.57 -10.44 -10.29
N SER A 107 3.68 -11.44 -9.40
CA SER A 107 2.86 -11.48 -8.17
C SER A 107 3.06 -10.26 -7.27
N GLN A 108 4.28 -9.72 -7.17
CA GLN A 108 4.58 -8.52 -6.39
C GLN A 108 3.97 -7.27 -7.03
N VAL A 109 4.00 -7.20 -8.37
CA VAL A 109 3.39 -6.08 -9.10
C VAL A 109 1.88 -6.08 -8.89
N PHE A 110 1.21 -7.21 -9.10
CA PHE A 110 -0.24 -7.30 -8.89
C PHE A 110 -0.64 -7.04 -7.45
N HIS A 111 0.10 -7.57 -6.47
CA HIS A 111 -0.14 -7.28 -5.05
C HIS A 111 -0.11 -5.77 -4.77
N SER A 112 0.90 -5.05 -5.27
CA SER A 112 0.98 -3.60 -5.10
C SER A 112 -0.17 -2.85 -5.79
N LEU A 113 -0.58 -3.27 -6.99
CA LEU A 113 -1.70 -2.65 -7.70
C LEU A 113 -3.02 -2.83 -6.96
N GLU A 114 -3.24 -4.00 -6.36
CA GLU A 114 -4.44 -4.31 -5.57
C GLU A 114 -4.45 -3.51 -4.25
N LEU A 115 -3.32 -3.40 -3.55
CA LEU A 115 -3.21 -2.52 -2.38
C LEU A 115 -3.50 -1.05 -2.71
N ASN A 116 -2.99 -0.56 -3.84
CA ASN A 116 -3.31 0.79 -4.30
C ASN A 116 -4.80 0.97 -4.62
N ALA A 117 -5.48 -0.07 -5.12
CA ALA A 117 -6.93 -0.03 -5.36
C ALA A 117 -7.71 0.09 -4.03
N VAL A 118 -7.30 -0.66 -3.00
CA VAL A 118 -7.86 -0.55 -1.64
C VAL A 118 -7.66 0.86 -1.07
N GLN A 119 -6.45 1.42 -1.19
CA GLN A 119 -6.16 2.80 -0.75
C GLN A 119 -7.07 3.81 -1.45
N LEU A 120 -7.19 3.70 -2.77
CA LEU A 120 -8.05 4.57 -3.58
C LEU A 120 -9.53 4.44 -3.21
N ALA A 121 -10.02 3.23 -2.96
CA ALA A 121 -11.40 2.99 -2.57
C ALA A 121 -11.74 3.71 -1.26
N LEU A 122 -10.89 3.57 -0.24
CA LEU A 122 -11.04 4.27 1.04
C LEU A 122 -10.95 5.79 0.89
N TRP A 123 -10.03 6.28 0.06
CA TRP A 123 -9.84 7.71 -0.11
C TRP A 123 -10.98 8.38 -0.87
N ARG A 124 -11.49 7.74 -1.95
CA ARG A 124 -12.65 8.22 -2.71
C ARG A 124 -13.93 8.29 -1.87
N ALA A 125 -14.07 7.39 -0.91
CA ALA A 125 -15.18 7.38 0.04
C ALA A 125 -15.03 8.40 1.19
N ASN A 126 -13.94 9.19 1.21
CA ASN A 126 -13.58 10.10 2.31
C ASN A 126 -13.44 9.41 3.68
N LEU A 127 -13.12 8.13 3.69
CA LEU A 127 -12.88 7.35 4.90
C LEU A 127 -11.43 7.42 5.36
N LEU A 128 -10.47 7.61 4.44
CA LEU A 128 -9.05 7.52 4.72
C LEU A 128 -8.55 8.74 5.51
N ALA A 129 -8.11 8.51 6.74
CA ALA A 129 -7.44 9.50 7.60
C ALA A 129 -5.91 9.40 7.55
N GLY A 130 -5.37 8.22 7.24
CA GLY A 130 -3.94 7.97 7.11
C GLY A 130 -3.66 6.62 6.47
N TRP A 131 -2.53 6.55 5.76
CA TRP A 131 -2.02 5.34 5.14
C TRP A 131 -0.51 5.28 5.32
N GLN A 132 -0.03 4.31 6.07
CA GLN A 132 1.38 4.01 6.23
C GLN A 132 1.68 2.75 5.42
N SER A 133 2.52 2.88 4.41
CA SER A 133 2.90 1.78 3.51
C SER A 133 3.88 0.80 4.16
N GLU A 134 3.99 -0.40 3.61
CA GLU A 134 4.95 -1.42 4.06
C GLU A 134 6.38 -0.87 4.20
N ILE A 135 6.84 -0.02 3.27
CA ILE A 135 8.18 0.60 3.34
C ILE A 135 8.32 1.52 4.54
N GLU A 136 7.30 2.33 4.82
CA GLU A 136 7.29 3.23 5.97
C GLU A 136 7.22 2.43 7.27
N ILE A 137 6.45 1.33 7.30
CA ILE A 137 6.37 0.41 8.43
C ILE A 137 7.71 -0.27 8.66
N ALA A 138 8.33 -0.85 7.65
CA ALA A 138 9.64 -1.49 7.74
C ALA A 138 10.73 -0.50 8.19
N SER A 139 10.70 0.73 7.67
CA SER A 139 11.57 1.81 8.13
C SER A 139 11.35 2.13 9.60
N PHE A 140 10.09 2.29 10.01
CA PHE A 140 9.74 2.53 11.41
C PHE A 140 10.22 1.39 12.31
N ASN A 141 9.99 0.13 11.91
CA ASN A 141 10.42 -1.05 12.65
C ASN A 141 11.94 -1.12 12.83
N THR A 142 12.70 -0.66 11.84
CA THR A 142 14.18 -0.65 11.89
C THR A 142 14.72 0.36 12.92
N ILE A 143 14.09 1.50 13.11
CA ILE A 143 14.61 2.60 13.95
C ILE A 143 13.86 2.77 15.27
N SER A 144 12.66 2.20 15.42
CA SER A 144 11.82 2.36 16.60
C SER A 144 12.27 1.50 17.77
N ARG A 145 12.14 2.03 18.99
CA ARG A 145 12.26 1.23 20.24
C ARG A 145 11.02 0.40 20.54
N ALA A 146 9.91 0.71 19.90
CA ALA A 146 8.65 -0.02 19.99
C ALA A 146 8.15 -0.33 18.57
N PRO A 147 8.79 -1.28 17.86
CA PRO A 147 8.39 -1.65 16.50
C PRO A 147 7.08 -2.41 16.48
N TYR A 148 6.38 -2.39 15.35
CA TYR A 148 5.36 -3.40 15.06
C TYR A 148 6.03 -4.77 14.97
N GLN A 149 5.30 -5.82 15.30
CA GLN A 149 5.88 -7.18 15.34
C GLN A 149 6.08 -7.79 13.95
N LYS A 150 5.58 -7.14 12.92
CA LYS A 150 5.83 -7.49 11.51
C LYS A 150 5.68 -6.27 10.61
N ASP A 151 6.23 -6.37 9.41
CA ASP A 151 5.98 -5.38 8.35
C ASP A 151 4.63 -5.73 7.69
N TYR A 152 3.58 -5.01 8.12
CA TYR A 152 2.25 -5.13 7.52
C TYR A 152 2.24 -4.52 6.11
N ASP A 153 1.34 -4.96 5.24
CA ASP A 153 1.16 -4.35 3.91
C ASP A 153 0.75 -2.88 4.00
N ALA A 154 -0.09 -2.55 4.98
CA ALA A 154 -0.35 -1.17 5.40
C ALA A 154 -0.81 -1.08 6.86
N ILE A 155 -0.57 0.08 7.50
CA ILE A 155 -1.32 0.53 8.68
C ILE A 155 -2.27 1.62 8.20
N VAL A 156 -3.54 1.42 8.46
CA VAL A 156 -4.63 2.26 7.94
C VAL A 156 -5.33 2.96 9.08
N ASP A 157 -5.43 4.27 8.99
CA ASP A 157 -6.30 5.09 9.83
C ASP A 157 -7.52 5.51 9.01
N ILE A 158 -8.72 5.27 9.53
CA ILE A 158 -9.97 5.69 8.90
C ILE A 158 -10.83 6.51 9.85
N TRP A 159 -11.73 7.31 9.27
CA TRP A 159 -12.78 8.00 10.02
C TRP A 159 -14.02 7.13 10.11
N ILE A 160 -14.53 6.91 11.33
CA ILE A 160 -15.84 6.31 11.62
C ILE A 160 -16.62 7.34 12.42
N GLY A 161 -17.50 8.10 11.75
CA GLY A 161 -18.03 9.33 12.33
C GLY A 161 -16.91 10.31 12.68
N ASP A 162 -16.87 10.79 13.92
CA ASP A 162 -15.82 11.71 14.40
C ASP A 162 -14.62 10.98 15.04
N ARG A 163 -14.63 9.65 15.06
CA ARG A 163 -13.58 8.84 15.67
C ARG A 163 -12.61 8.32 14.62
N LYS A 164 -11.32 8.45 14.91
CA LYS A 164 -10.27 7.83 14.11
C LYS A 164 -9.99 6.41 14.61
N VAL A 165 -10.08 5.44 13.71
CA VAL A 165 -9.84 4.02 14.01
C VAL A 165 -8.64 3.54 13.22
N ARG A 166 -7.74 2.81 13.89
CA ARG A 166 -6.53 2.23 13.29
C ARG A 166 -6.63 0.73 13.23
N PHE A 167 -6.23 0.16 12.10
CA PHE A 167 -6.05 -1.28 11.90
C PHE A 167 -4.87 -1.57 10.98
N ALA A 168 -4.33 -2.78 11.05
CA ALA A 168 -3.37 -3.26 10.05
C ALA A 168 -4.12 -3.93 8.90
N LEU A 169 -3.60 -3.77 7.70
CA LEU A 169 -4.08 -4.40 6.48
C LEU A 169 -3.05 -5.41 5.97
N GLU A 170 -3.51 -6.59 5.62
CA GLU A 170 -2.79 -7.65 4.92
C GLU A 170 -3.55 -8.06 3.69
N TYR A 171 -2.88 -8.22 2.56
CA TYR A 171 -3.47 -8.68 1.32
C TYR A 171 -2.87 -10.03 0.93
N GLU A 172 -3.64 -11.10 1.02
CA GLU A 172 -3.16 -12.46 0.75
C GLU A 172 -3.69 -12.97 -0.59
N ARG A 173 -2.78 -13.18 -1.54
CA ARG A 173 -3.12 -13.68 -2.89
C ARG A 173 -2.97 -15.16 -3.04
N ILE A 174 -1.99 -15.74 -2.37
CA ILE A 174 -1.59 -17.14 -2.44
C ILE A 174 -1.27 -17.67 -1.05
N LEU A 175 -1.51 -18.94 -0.86
CA LEU A 175 -1.22 -19.59 0.42
C LEU A 175 0.28 -19.61 0.69
N LYS A 176 0.64 -19.36 1.94
CA LYS A 176 2.00 -19.44 2.45
C LYS A 176 2.30 -20.84 3.00
N SER A 177 3.57 -21.14 3.24
CA SER A 177 3.97 -22.37 3.90
C SER A 177 3.54 -22.38 5.39
N LEU A 178 3.34 -23.55 5.98
CA LEU A 178 3.02 -23.71 7.42
C LEU A 178 4.01 -22.95 8.31
N LYS A 179 5.31 -23.06 8.03
CA LYS A 179 6.36 -22.35 8.77
C LYS A 179 6.23 -20.83 8.71
N GLN A 180 5.76 -20.29 7.58
CA GLN A 180 5.48 -18.85 7.47
C GLN A 180 4.27 -18.47 8.31
N TYR A 181 3.19 -19.26 8.28
CA TYR A 181 2.01 -19.01 9.13
C TYR A 181 2.33 -19.12 10.62
N GLU A 182 3.17 -20.05 11.05
CA GLU A 182 3.65 -20.13 12.45
C GLU A 182 4.32 -18.82 12.90
N ARG A 183 5.21 -18.28 12.07
CA ARG A 183 5.88 -16.99 12.35
C ARG A 183 4.88 -15.82 12.39
N ILE A 184 3.91 -15.81 11.48
CA ILE A 184 2.88 -14.78 11.46
C ILE A 184 2.01 -14.87 12.72
N ARG A 185 1.57 -16.06 13.12
CA ARG A 185 0.80 -16.26 14.35
C ARG A 185 1.56 -15.75 15.58
N ALA A 186 2.84 -16.10 15.70
CA ALA A 186 3.67 -15.62 16.81
C ALA A 186 3.80 -14.09 16.82
N ALA A 187 3.98 -13.46 15.66
CA ALA A 187 4.02 -12.01 15.53
C ALA A 187 2.69 -11.36 15.92
N LEU A 188 1.56 -11.89 15.45
CA LEU A 188 0.22 -11.39 15.78
C LEU A 188 -0.08 -11.48 17.28
N GLU A 189 0.32 -12.55 17.94
CA GLU A 189 0.16 -12.71 19.40
C GLU A 189 1.04 -11.73 20.20
N ALA A 190 2.22 -11.42 19.71
CA ALA A 190 3.14 -10.46 20.33
C ALA A 190 2.77 -9.00 20.07
N GLU A 191 1.97 -8.71 19.02
CA GLU A 191 1.60 -7.36 18.61
C GLU A 191 0.77 -6.62 19.69
N ARG A 192 1.19 -5.40 20.06
CA ARG A 192 0.53 -4.59 21.10
C ARG A 192 -0.01 -3.27 20.60
N GLN A 193 0.49 -2.77 19.45
CA GLN A 193 0.13 -1.46 18.93
C GLN A 193 -1.09 -1.49 18.01
N ILE A 194 -1.41 -2.67 17.46
CA ILE A 194 -2.51 -2.88 16.53
C ILE A 194 -3.54 -3.78 17.22
N GLU A 195 -4.78 -3.31 17.33
CA GLU A 195 -5.87 -4.08 17.94
C GLU A 195 -6.53 -5.03 16.95
N CYS A 196 -6.71 -4.59 15.69
CA CYS A 196 -7.39 -5.35 14.64
C CYS A 196 -6.51 -5.49 13.40
N VAL A 197 -6.51 -6.66 12.79
CA VAL A 197 -5.89 -6.90 11.48
C VAL A 197 -6.96 -7.35 10.49
N LEU A 198 -7.10 -6.60 9.40
CA LEU A 198 -7.96 -6.94 8.27
C LEU A 198 -7.13 -7.68 7.22
N TYR A 199 -7.49 -8.93 6.96
CA TYR A 199 -6.98 -9.72 5.86
C TYR A 199 -7.92 -9.62 4.66
N LEU A 200 -7.44 -9.03 3.56
CA LEU A 200 -8.11 -9.09 2.27
C LEU A 200 -7.53 -10.23 1.46
N THR A 201 -8.39 -10.99 0.79
CA THR A 201 -7.98 -12.16 0.00
C THR A 201 -8.41 -12.03 -1.44
N SER A 202 -7.66 -12.66 -2.34
CA SER A 202 -7.99 -12.70 -3.77
C SER A 202 -9.13 -13.68 -4.11
N GLY A 203 -9.68 -14.38 -3.13
CA GLY A 203 -10.79 -15.33 -3.31
C GLY A 203 -11.09 -16.16 -2.07
N MET A 204 -12.23 -16.85 -2.14
CA MET A 204 -12.81 -17.61 -1.01
C MET A 204 -11.94 -18.76 -0.51
N GLU A 205 -11.20 -19.44 -1.39
CA GLU A 205 -10.32 -20.54 -1.00
C GLU A 205 -9.23 -20.06 -0.04
N VAL A 206 -8.58 -18.94 -0.38
CA VAL A 206 -7.57 -18.31 0.48
C VAL A 206 -8.21 -17.84 1.79
N LEU A 207 -9.39 -17.23 1.73
CA LEU A 207 -10.11 -16.76 2.92
C LEU A 207 -10.39 -17.90 3.89
N VAL A 208 -11.00 -18.99 3.44
CA VAL A 208 -11.36 -20.15 4.27
C VAL A 208 -10.10 -20.75 4.91
N HIS A 209 -9.01 -20.88 4.14
CA HIS A 209 -7.74 -21.37 4.65
C HIS A 209 -7.19 -20.46 5.76
N LEU A 210 -7.20 -19.14 5.57
CA LEU A 210 -6.70 -18.20 6.59
C LEU A 210 -7.53 -18.24 7.87
N VAL A 211 -8.86 -18.31 7.77
CA VAL A 211 -9.73 -18.46 8.94
C VAL A 211 -9.34 -19.70 9.74
N HIS A 212 -9.10 -20.83 9.06
CA HIS A 212 -8.67 -22.07 9.71
C HIS A 212 -7.28 -21.92 10.34
N GLU A 213 -6.29 -21.36 9.62
CA GLU A 213 -4.91 -21.20 10.09
C GLU A 213 -4.79 -20.27 11.32
N PHE A 214 -5.69 -19.29 11.44
CA PHE A 214 -5.63 -18.30 12.50
C PHE A 214 -6.64 -18.50 13.63
N GLN A 215 -7.35 -19.62 13.70
CA GLN A 215 -8.36 -19.90 14.74
C GLN A 215 -7.81 -19.75 16.16
N SER A 216 -6.54 -20.13 16.38
CA SER A 216 -5.90 -20.10 17.69
C SER A 216 -5.38 -18.71 18.10
N VAL A 217 -5.31 -17.76 17.18
CA VAL A 217 -4.79 -16.41 17.41
C VAL A 217 -5.79 -15.59 18.23
N ARG A 218 -5.34 -14.99 19.34
CA ARG A 218 -6.22 -14.18 20.22
C ARG A 218 -6.51 -12.78 19.68
N LYS A 219 -5.64 -12.27 18.81
CA LYS A 219 -5.81 -10.97 18.16
C LYS A 219 -7.16 -10.88 17.43
N ARG A 220 -7.74 -9.70 17.39
CA ARG A 220 -8.94 -9.44 16.57
C ARG A 220 -8.54 -9.50 15.10
N LEU A 221 -9.06 -10.49 14.39
CA LEU A 221 -8.82 -10.69 12.96
C LEU A 221 -10.16 -10.62 12.23
N ALA A 222 -10.14 -9.99 11.07
CA ALA A 222 -11.26 -9.93 10.14
C ALA A 222 -10.77 -10.35 8.75
N PHE A 223 -11.50 -11.24 8.09
CA PHE A 223 -11.17 -11.78 6.77
C PHE A 223 -12.26 -11.41 5.79
N ALA A 224 -11.89 -10.88 4.63
CA ALA A 224 -12.83 -10.52 3.57
C ALA A 224 -12.26 -10.78 2.18
N ASP A 225 -13.14 -10.98 1.21
CA ASP A 225 -12.78 -10.91 -0.21
C ASP A 225 -12.46 -9.47 -0.60
N ALA A 226 -11.35 -9.26 -1.30
CA ALA A 226 -10.88 -7.92 -1.65
C ALA A 226 -11.86 -7.18 -2.58
N ALA A 227 -12.46 -7.89 -3.55
CA ALA A 227 -13.41 -7.29 -4.48
C ALA A 227 -14.72 -6.93 -3.78
N ALA A 228 -15.12 -7.67 -2.74
CA ALA A 228 -16.24 -7.31 -1.89
C ALA A 228 -15.91 -6.06 -1.07
N PHE A 229 -14.69 -5.99 -0.50
CA PHE A 229 -14.24 -4.82 0.25
C PHE A 229 -14.21 -3.55 -0.62
N GLU A 230 -13.67 -3.61 -1.82
CA GLU A 230 -13.63 -2.44 -2.72
C GLU A 230 -15.03 -1.90 -3.07
N ARG A 231 -16.04 -2.78 -3.10
CA ARG A 231 -17.43 -2.40 -3.42
C ARG A 231 -18.21 -1.89 -2.22
N HIS A 232 -17.99 -2.48 -1.04
CA HIS A 232 -18.84 -2.28 0.14
C HIS A 232 -18.12 -1.55 1.29
N LEU A 233 -16.80 -1.45 1.26
CA LEU A 233 -15.98 -0.77 2.27
C LEU A 233 -16.33 -1.22 3.69
N LEU A 234 -16.81 -0.31 4.53
CA LEU A 234 -17.18 -0.61 5.92
C LEU A 234 -18.42 -1.50 6.07
N ASP A 235 -19.27 -1.58 5.04
CA ASP A 235 -20.42 -2.48 4.99
C ASP A 235 -20.05 -3.89 4.51
N THR A 236 -18.78 -4.14 4.21
CA THR A 236 -18.30 -5.47 3.83
C THR A 236 -18.58 -6.48 4.94
N VAL A 237 -19.16 -7.62 4.58
CA VAL A 237 -19.27 -8.76 5.48
C VAL A 237 -17.90 -9.39 5.62
N VAL A 238 -17.39 -9.42 6.84
CA VAL A 238 -16.11 -10.05 7.21
C VAL A 238 -16.37 -11.30 8.03
N THR A 239 -15.48 -12.26 7.93
CA THR A 239 -15.48 -13.46 8.77
C THR A 239 -14.44 -13.30 9.87
N GLY A 240 -14.83 -13.52 11.12
CA GLY A 240 -13.89 -13.58 12.22
C GLY A 240 -13.11 -14.91 12.26
N ARG A 241 -12.08 -15.00 13.10
CA ARG A 241 -11.29 -16.23 13.32
C ARG A 241 -12.12 -17.42 13.82
N ASP A 242 -13.25 -17.15 14.45
CA ASP A 242 -14.22 -18.13 14.96
C ASP A 242 -15.25 -18.56 13.91
N GLY A 243 -15.14 -18.07 12.68
CA GLY A 243 -16.06 -18.31 11.60
C GLY A 243 -17.35 -17.47 11.66
N ILE A 244 -17.51 -16.62 12.68
CA ILE A 244 -18.68 -15.74 12.80
C ILE A 244 -18.53 -14.57 11.83
N THR A 245 -19.61 -14.22 11.14
CA THR A 245 -19.65 -13.11 10.20
C THR A 245 -20.27 -11.86 10.83
N ALA A 246 -19.70 -10.69 10.50
CA ALA A 246 -20.20 -9.39 10.92
C ALA A 246 -19.93 -8.36 9.83
N ARG A 247 -20.48 -7.16 9.92
CA ARG A 247 -20.00 -6.05 9.08
C ARG A 247 -18.64 -5.55 9.60
N LEU A 248 -17.78 -5.14 8.71
CA LEU A 248 -16.47 -4.59 9.08
C LEU A 248 -16.63 -3.37 10.02
N TRP A 249 -17.64 -2.55 9.78
CA TRP A 249 -18.03 -1.45 10.67
C TRP A 249 -18.16 -1.90 12.14
N ASP A 250 -18.89 -2.99 12.39
CA ASP A 250 -19.17 -3.49 13.74
C ASP A 250 -17.91 -4.10 14.39
N VAL A 251 -16.99 -4.62 13.57
CA VAL A 251 -15.71 -5.19 14.04
C VAL A 251 -14.72 -4.10 14.43
N LEU A 252 -14.76 -2.93 13.77
CA LEU A 252 -13.80 -1.84 14.00
C LEU A 252 -14.24 -0.87 15.11
N GLN A 253 -15.43 -0.97 15.61
CA GLN A 253 -15.92 -0.19 16.76
C GLN A 253 -15.47 -0.79 18.08
#